data_781f51f04031f6da4f6188b4e0dffa74
#
_entry.id   781f51f04031f6da4f6188b4e0dffa74
#
_cell.length_a   1.000
_cell.length_b   1.000
_cell.length_c   1.000
_cell.angle_alpha   90.00
_cell.angle_beta   90.00
_cell.angle_gamma   90.00
#
_symmetry.space_group_name_H-M   'P 1'
#
loop_
_entity.id
_entity.type
_entity.pdbx_description
1 polymer ?
#
loop_
_entity_poly.entity_id
_entity_poly.type
_entity_poly.pdbx_seq_one_letter_code
_entity_poly.pdbx_strand_id
1 'polypeptide(L)'
;MTVSFRPRALLYLFAPLPLCFLSTSCVPLPEGTLAGLPKPVAQATEAPYTGLAPGYKTYESAHFLVKAYASETAMSYSVVCEANYNRVMGDVGLYSFAPLKPYNVVVYKDAPEYRLKTGQPEWSGGISYGNAILVYESQGAAAILAHEMTHLIFNEFMGLVNSVDFKWINEGIAVYEETRASVSSRAVYGQRVASLVEPNPIPFSQMINLAPMGEQTAVVERWYAQAGSVVSFMINEGGTLGFSIFMTKLKAGASPDAAAAEAFPGLWKNIGEIEKAWLLHIKS
;
A
#
# COMPACT_ATOMS: atom_id res chain seq x y z
N MET A 1 55.85 -45.05 -27.52
CA MET A 1 55.70 -43.60 -27.76
C MET A 1 54.32 -43.20 -27.22
N THR A 2 54.27 -42.71 -26.00
CA THR A 2 53.07 -42.29 -25.31
C THR A 2 53.06 -40.77 -25.26
N VAL A 3 52.08 -40.16 -25.95
CA VAL A 3 51.87 -38.70 -25.94
C VAL A 3 50.84 -38.36 -24.87
N SER A 4 51.28 -37.64 -23.87
CA SER A 4 50.47 -37.15 -22.74
C SER A 4 49.85 -35.79 -23.15
N PHE A 5 48.51 -35.72 -23.21
CA PHE A 5 47.79 -34.46 -23.35
C PHE A 5 47.39 -33.94 -21.95
N ARG A 6 47.90 -32.77 -21.60
CA ARG A 6 47.45 -31.99 -20.41
C ARG A 6 46.32 -31.03 -20.86
N PRO A 7 45.16 -30.99 -20.15
CA PRO A 7 44.17 -29.96 -20.39
C PRO A 7 44.58 -28.65 -19.72
N ARG A 8 44.54 -27.56 -20.48
CA ARG A 8 44.66 -26.17 -19.99
C ARG A 8 43.34 -25.77 -19.36
N ALA A 9 43.36 -25.47 -18.06
CA ALA A 9 42.23 -24.87 -17.34
C ALA A 9 42.08 -23.41 -17.79
N LEU A 10 40.94 -23.09 -18.38
CA LEU A 10 40.52 -21.72 -18.72
C LEU A 10 39.85 -21.13 -17.50
N LEU A 11 40.50 -20.19 -16.83
CA LEU A 11 39.89 -19.42 -15.73
C LEU A 11 38.96 -18.38 -16.38
N TYR A 12 37.63 -18.60 -16.24
CA TYR A 12 36.64 -17.57 -16.51
C TYR A 12 36.57 -16.63 -15.30
N LEU A 13 37.09 -15.41 -15.46
CA LEU A 13 36.83 -14.31 -14.56
C LEU A 13 35.33 -13.90 -14.75
N PHE A 14 34.48 -14.31 -13.81
CA PHE A 14 33.16 -13.72 -13.70
C PHE A 14 33.31 -12.35 -13.00
N ALA A 15 33.15 -11.26 -13.77
CA ALA A 15 32.90 -9.96 -13.22
C ALA A 15 31.45 -9.94 -12.68
N PRO A 16 31.21 -9.46 -11.44
CA PRO A 16 29.83 -9.31 -10.96
C PRO A 16 29.14 -8.16 -11.71
N LEU A 17 28.09 -8.48 -12.45
CA LEU A 17 27.15 -7.45 -12.92
C LEU A 17 26.52 -6.78 -11.69
N PRO A 18 26.37 -5.42 -11.70
CA PRO A 18 25.60 -4.77 -10.66
C PRO A 18 24.12 -5.16 -10.82
N LEU A 19 23.57 -5.80 -9.78
CA LEU A 19 22.16 -6.06 -9.66
C LEU A 19 21.45 -4.70 -9.53
N CYS A 20 20.81 -4.22 -10.59
CA CYS A 20 19.86 -3.12 -10.50
C CYS A 20 18.68 -3.60 -9.67
N PHE A 21 18.60 -3.14 -8.42
CA PHE A 21 17.40 -3.28 -7.60
C PHE A 21 16.27 -2.46 -8.22
N LEU A 22 15.31 -3.12 -8.83
CA LEU A 22 14.04 -2.53 -9.22
C LEU A 22 13.27 -2.23 -7.92
N SER A 23 13.31 -0.98 -7.47
CA SER A 23 12.50 -0.50 -6.37
C SER A 23 11.04 -0.43 -6.81
N THR A 24 10.22 -1.33 -6.31
CA THR A 24 8.75 -1.24 -6.39
C THR A 24 8.28 -0.10 -5.49
N SER A 25 7.18 0.56 -5.84
CA SER A 25 6.65 1.76 -5.16
C SER A 25 6.17 1.56 -3.72
N CYS A 26 6.26 0.37 -3.17
CA CYS A 26 6.25 0.14 -1.73
C CYS A 26 7.70 -0.03 -1.29
N VAL A 27 8.30 0.98 -0.67
CA VAL A 27 9.68 0.93 -0.19
C VAL A 27 9.77 -0.12 0.92
N PRO A 28 10.58 -1.19 0.79
CA PRO A 28 10.84 -2.08 1.90
C PRO A 28 11.61 -1.31 2.98
N LEU A 29 11.11 -1.37 4.23
CA LEU A 29 11.87 -0.93 5.39
C LEU A 29 13.18 -1.75 5.46
N PRO A 30 14.34 -1.14 5.75
CA PRO A 30 15.59 -1.89 5.89
C PRO A 30 15.47 -2.92 7.02
N GLU A 31 15.75 -4.18 6.72
CA GLU A 31 15.88 -5.24 7.72
C GLU A 31 17.09 -4.93 8.62
N GLY A 32 16.82 -4.30 9.76
CA GLY A 32 17.78 -4.06 10.82
C GLY A 32 17.42 -4.89 12.04
N THR A 33 18.32 -5.76 12.45
CA THR A 33 18.30 -6.60 13.65
C THR A 33 17.87 -5.79 14.89
N LEU A 34 16.65 -5.99 15.38
CA LEU A 34 16.11 -5.31 16.56
C LEU A 34 16.00 -6.29 17.74
N ALA A 35 17.12 -6.58 18.37
CA ALA A 35 17.10 -7.11 19.72
C ALA A 35 17.59 -6.00 20.68
N GLY A 36 16.67 -5.47 21.50
CA GLY A 36 17.03 -4.77 22.73
C GLY A 36 17.16 -3.26 22.73
N LEU A 37 16.58 -2.51 21.77
CA LEU A 37 16.55 -1.06 21.82
C LEU A 37 15.22 -0.52 22.37
N PRO A 38 15.22 0.58 23.18
CA PRO A 38 13.99 1.26 23.57
C PRO A 38 13.25 1.70 22.31
N LYS A 39 11.92 1.53 22.28
CA LYS A 39 11.06 1.92 21.13
C LYS A 39 11.44 3.34 20.71
N PRO A 40 11.95 3.56 19.48
CA PRO A 40 12.20 4.91 19.03
C PRO A 40 10.84 5.60 18.91
N VAL A 41 10.65 6.68 19.66
CA VAL A 41 9.73 7.74 19.29
C VAL A 41 10.08 8.07 17.84
N ALA A 42 9.12 8.02 16.92
CA ALA A 42 9.35 8.29 15.51
C ALA A 42 10.02 9.67 15.36
N GLN A 43 11.35 9.68 15.36
CA GLN A 43 12.09 10.84 14.93
C GLN A 43 11.77 10.99 13.45
N ALA A 44 11.33 12.18 13.06
CA ALA A 44 11.18 12.56 11.68
C ALA A 44 12.54 12.33 11.00
N THR A 45 12.71 11.15 10.38
CA THR A 45 13.85 10.86 9.54
C THR A 45 13.84 11.91 8.44
N GLU A 46 15.00 12.50 8.17
CA GLU A 46 15.16 13.40 7.03
C GLU A 46 14.58 12.73 5.80
N ALA A 47 13.68 13.43 5.11
CA ALA A 47 12.94 12.89 4.00
C ALA A 47 13.92 12.46 2.89
N PRO A 48 13.89 11.21 2.40
CA PRO A 48 14.76 10.72 1.33
C PRO A 48 14.35 11.27 -0.04
N TYR A 49 13.64 12.37 -0.06
CA TYR A 49 13.19 13.06 -1.26
C TYR A 49 13.54 14.54 -1.19
N THR A 50 13.81 15.13 -2.34
CA THR A 50 13.99 16.57 -2.45
C THR A 50 12.64 17.24 -2.50
N GLY A 51 12.33 18.11 -1.52
CA GLY A 51 11.10 18.89 -1.47
C GLY A 51 10.93 19.84 -2.66
N LEU A 52 9.85 20.63 -2.64
CA LEU A 52 9.59 21.65 -3.66
C LEU A 52 10.68 22.70 -3.68
N ALA A 53 10.90 23.33 -4.84
CA ALA A 53 11.78 24.48 -4.96
C ALA A 53 11.26 25.66 -4.13
N PRO A 54 12.15 26.60 -3.69
CA PRO A 54 11.73 27.78 -2.93
C PRO A 54 10.61 28.56 -3.60
N GLY A 55 9.68 29.11 -2.79
CA GLY A 55 8.52 29.86 -3.27
C GLY A 55 7.22 29.07 -3.25
N TYR A 56 7.24 27.78 -2.89
CA TYR A 56 6.02 27.00 -2.69
C TYR A 56 5.11 27.64 -1.62
N LYS A 57 3.84 27.29 -1.70
CA LYS A 57 2.79 27.67 -0.76
C LYS A 57 2.41 26.50 0.12
N THR A 58 1.92 26.80 1.30
CA THR A 58 1.47 25.80 2.26
C THR A 58 0.02 26.11 2.64
N TYR A 59 -0.80 25.08 2.70
CA TYR A 59 -2.15 25.13 3.22
C TYR A 59 -2.32 24.08 4.31
N GLU A 60 -2.76 24.50 5.49
CA GLU A 60 -3.00 23.62 6.64
C GLU A 60 -4.51 23.41 6.83
N SER A 61 -4.90 22.16 7.04
CA SER A 61 -6.26 21.74 7.37
C SER A 61 -6.27 20.90 8.65
N ALA A 62 -7.37 20.25 8.97
CA ALA A 62 -7.50 19.49 10.22
C ALA A 62 -6.48 18.33 10.31
N HIS A 63 -6.23 17.64 9.19
CA HIS A 63 -5.39 16.42 9.16
C HIS A 63 -4.19 16.55 8.23
N PHE A 64 -4.04 17.64 7.46
CA PHE A 64 -3.00 17.75 6.43
C PHE A 64 -2.28 19.08 6.40
N LEU A 65 -0.99 19.03 6.06
CA LEU A 65 -0.15 20.15 5.69
C LEU A 65 0.24 19.99 4.21
N VAL A 66 -0.49 20.66 3.33
CA VAL A 66 -0.32 20.53 1.87
C VAL A 66 0.63 21.59 1.34
N LYS A 67 1.63 21.19 0.57
CA LYS A 67 2.63 22.05 -0.07
C LYS A 67 2.53 21.94 -1.59
N ALA A 68 2.38 23.07 -2.28
CA ALA A 68 2.30 23.16 -3.75
C ALA A 68 2.89 24.50 -4.22
N TYR A 69 3.10 24.67 -5.54
CA TYR A 69 3.62 25.93 -6.08
C TYR A 69 2.58 27.07 -6.10
N ALA A 70 1.28 26.73 -6.21
CA ALA A 70 0.18 27.70 -6.15
C ALA A 70 -0.66 27.50 -4.90
N SER A 71 -1.19 28.59 -4.32
CA SER A 71 -2.08 28.55 -3.15
C SER A 71 -3.37 27.81 -3.44
N GLU A 72 -3.92 28.02 -4.63
CA GLU A 72 -5.15 27.38 -5.11
C GLU A 72 -4.97 25.86 -5.23
N THR A 73 -3.81 25.41 -5.75
CA THR A 73 -3.45 23.97 -5.81
C THR A 73 -3.35 23.42 -4.39
N ALA A 74 -2.63 24.07 -3.48
CA ALA A 74 -2.49 23.58 -2.10
C ALA A 74 -3.85 23.45 -1.40
N MET A 75 -4.73 24.44 -1.58
CA MET A 75 -6.09 24.43 -1.02
C MET A 75 -6.95 23.33 -1.64
N SER A 76 -6.95 23.19 -2.98
CA SER A 76 -7.76 22.18 -3.66
C SER A 76 -7.36 20.76 -3.29
N TYR A 77 -6.05 20.48 -3.22
CA TYR A 77 -5.55 19.18 -2.76
C TYR A 77 -5.88 18.93 -1.30
N SER A 78 -5.85 19.93 -0.44
CA SER A 78 -6.27 19.80 0.97
C SER A 78 -7.72 19.37 1.09
N VAL A 79 -8.64 19.95 0.29
CA VAL A 79 -10.05 19.55 0.25
C VAL A 79 -10.19 18.08 -0.18
N VAL A 80 -9.45 17.65 -1.20
CA VAL A 80 -9.43 16.24 -1.65
C VAL A 80 -8.89 15.31 -0.56
N CYS A 81 -7.82 15.73 0.12
CA CYS A 81 -7.22 14.94 1.20
C CYS A 81 -8.20 14.75 2.36
N GLU A 82 -8.88 15.81 2.82
CA GLU A 82 -9.86 15.72 3.90
C GLU A 82 -11.07 14.83 3.51
N ALA A 83 -11.55 14.95 2.27
CA ALA A 83 -12.61 14.10 1.76
C ALA A 83 -12.21 12.62 1.72
N ASN A 84 -11.00 12.32 1.24
CA ASN A 84 -10.44 10.96 1.23
C ASN A 84 -10.26 10.44 2.66
N TYR A 85 -9.68 11.23 3.56
CA TYR A 85 -9.50 10.85 4.97
C TYR A 85 -10.81 10.44 5.62
N ASN A 86 -11.83 11.30 5.52
CA ASN A 86 -13.14 11.01 6.11
C ASN A 86 -13.76 9.73 5.52
N ARG A 87 -13.59 9.48 4.21
CA ARG A 87 -14.05 8.28 3.55
C ARG A 87 -13.32 7.03 4.05
N VAL A 88 -11.97 7.04 4.04
CA VAL A 88 -11.15 5.91 4.54
C VAL A 88 -11.53 5.58 5.98
N MET A 89 -11.62 6.59 6.85
CA MET A 89 -11.99 6.40 8.25
C MET A 89 -13.39 5.80 8.41
N GLY A 90 -14.33 6.25 7.58
CA GLY A 90 -15.70 5.73 7.53
C GLY A 90 -15.77 4.29 7.03
N ASP A 91 -15.09 3.99 5.92
CA ASP A 91 -15.16 2.70 5.25
C ASP A 91 -14.45 1.58 6.05
N VAL A 92 -13.35 1.89 6.73
CA VAL A 92 -12.65 0.91 7.59
C VAL A 92 -13.11 0.93 9.05
N GLY A 93 -14.00 1.84 9.43
CA GLY A 93 -14.60 1.93 10.77
C GLY A 93 -13.64 2.41 11.87
N LEU A 94 -12.62 3.19 11.53
CA LEU A 94 -11.62 3.69 12.47
C LEU A 94 -12.02 5.05 13.09
N TYR A 95 -13.29 5.23 13.46
CA TYR A 95 -13.86 6.50 13.92
C TYR A 95 -13.17 7.13 15.14
N SER A 96 -12.49 6.33 15.96
CA SER A 96 -11.78 6.80 17.16
C SER A 96 -10.30 7.06 16.93
N PHE A 97 -9.81 6.78 15.72
CA PHE A 97 -8.42 7.03 15.39
C PHE A 97 -8.24 8.49 14.94
N ALA A 98 -7.17 9.11 15.40
CA ALA A 98 -6.73 10.41 14.91
C ALA A 98 -5.20 10.35 14.73
N PRO A 99 -4.65 10.95 13.67
CA PRO A 99 -3.20 10.99 13.48
C PRO A 99 -2.53 11.79 14.60
N LEU A 100 -1.34 11.36 15.00
CA LEU A 100 -0.55 12.03 16.05
C LEU A 100 -0.17 13.47 15.67
N LYS A 101 -0.06 13.75 14.39
CA LYS A 101 0.23 15.05 13.78
C LYS A 101 -0.31 15.09 12.36
N PRO A 102 -0.58 16.28 11.79
CA PRO A 102 -1.00 16.39 10.40
C PRO A 102 -0.04 15.68 9.44
N TYR A 103 -0.59 14.96 8.46
CA TYR A 103 0.17 14.35 7.39
C TYR A 103 0.65 15.42 6.41
N ASN A 104 1.89 15.30 5.94
CA ASN A 104 2.40 16.17 4.90
C ASN A 104 1.95 15.67 3.53
N VAL A 105 1.57 16.59 2.65
CA VAL A 105 1.32 16.29 1.24
C VAL A 105 2.15 17.23 0.39
N VAL A 106 3.02 16.67 -0.45
CA VAL A 106 3.89 17.43 -1.36
C VAL A 106 3.40 17.21 -2.78
N VAL A 107 2.93 18.29 -3.41
CA VAL A 107 2.36 18.26 -4.76
C VAL A 107 3.38 18.89 -5.72
N TYR A 108 4.09 18.07 -6.48
CA TYR A 108 4.99 18.51 -7.54
C TYR A 108 4.17 19.00 -8.74
N LYS A 109 4.75 19.88 -9.55
CA LYS A 109 4.02 20.47 -10.69
C LYS A 109 3.65 19.47 -11.78
N ASP A 110 4.49 18.44 -11.98
CA ASP A 110 4.33 17.43 -13.04
C ASP A 110 5.09 16.13 -12.73
N ALA A 111 4.84 15.09 -13.52
CA ALA A 111 5.50 13.81 -13.40
C ALA A 111 7.03 13.87 -13.59
N PRO A 112 7.61 14.65 -14.52
CA PRO A 112 9.05 14.80 -14.63
C PRO A 112 9.71 15.34 -13.35
N GLU A 113 9.15 16.38 -12.73
CA GLU A 113 9.66 16.92 -11.47
C GLU A 113 9.54 15.91 -10.34
N TYR A 114 8.38 15.26 -10.21
CA TYR A 114 8.15 14.21 -9.22
C TYR A 114 9.22 13.11 -9.30
N ARG A 115 9.46 12.56 -10.49
CA ARG A 115 10.46 11.50 -10.70
C ARG A 115 11.88 11.97 -10.39
N LEU A 116 12.23 13.18 -10.85
CA LEU A 116 13.56 13.77 -10.59
C LEU A 116 13.81 13.93 -9.08
N LYS A 117 12.78 14.35 -8.33
CA LYS A 117 12.89 14.67 -6.91
C LYS A 117 12.74 13.47 -5.99
N THR A 118 12.03 12.43 -6.42
CA THR A 118 11.72 11.24 -5.61
C THR A 118 12.48 9.99 -6.05
N GLY A 119 13.05 9.98 -7.27
CA GLY A 119 13.68 8.79 -7.84
C GLY A 119 12.69 7.70 -8.26
N GLN A 120 11.38 8.00 -8.27
CA GLN A 120 10.35 7.00 -8.58
C GLN A 120 10.30 6.66 -10.07
N PRO A 121 9.91 5.41 -10.42
CA PRO A 121 9.80 4.96 -11.81
C PRO A 121 8.62 5.62 -12.55
N GLU A 122 8.61 5.46 -13.88
CA GLU A 122 7.61 6.09 -14.76
C GLU A 122 6.15 5.76 -14.46
N TRP A 123 5.90 4.57 -13.94
CA TRP A 123 4.55 4.10 -13.61
C TRP A 123 4.05 4.59 -12.24
N SER A 124 4.91 5.17 -11.41
CA SER A 124 4.53 5.70 -10.09
C SER A 124 3.78 7.01 -10.22
N GLY A 125 2.56 7.07 -9.67
CA GLY A 125 1.75 8.28 -9.59
C GLY A 125 1.92 9.04 -8.27
N GLY A 126 2.36 8.35 -7.23
CA GLY A 126 2.59 8.87 -5.90
C GLY A 126 3.35 7.87 -5.04
N ILE A 127 3.69 8.28 -3.84
CA ILE A 127 4.31 7.43 -2.81
C ILE A 127 4.05 8.01 -1.43
N SER A 128 3.82 7.15 -0.45
CA SER A 128 3.84 7.49 0.96
C SER A 128 5.21 7.19 1.57
N TYR A 129 5.71 8.13 2.38
CA TYR A 129 6.97 7.97 3.09
C TYR A 129 6.94 8.66 4.45
N GLY A 130 7.20 7.91 5.52
CA GLY A 130 7.09 8.41 6.89
C GLY A 130 5.67 8.89 7.21
N ASN A 131 5.47 10.20 7.38
CA ASN A 131 4.14 10.82 7.49
C ASN A 131 3.82 11.75 6.31
N ALA A 132 4.41 11.50 5.14
CA ALA A 132 4.22 12.34 3.96
C ALA A 132 3.70 11.52 2.77
N ILE A 133 2.87 12.16 1.96
CA ILE A 133 2.45 11.70 0.63
C ILE A 133 3.08 12.63 -0.40
N LEU A 134 3.70 12.04 -1.41
CA LEU A 134 4.36 12.73 -2.51
C LEU A 134 3.61 12.40 -3.79
N VAL A 135 3.05 13.40 -4.44
CA VAL A 135 2.28 13.26 -5.68
C VAL A 135 2.61 14.40 -6.64
N TYR A 136 2.12 14.36 -7.86
CA TYR A 136 2.17 15.47 -8.79
C TYR A 136 0.78 15.87 -9.30
N GLU A 137 0.66 17.09 -9.82
CA GLU A 137 -0.61 17.58 -10.37
C GLU A 137 -1.07 16.70 -11.54
N SER A 138 -2.19 15.98 -11.36
CA SER A 138 -2.76 15.09 -12.37
C SER A 138 -4.25 14.90 -12.14
N GLN A 139 -4.97 14.50 -13.19
CA GLN A 139 -6.40 14.15 -13.08
C GLN A 139 -6.67 12.93 -12.19
N GLY A 140 -5.69 12.03 -12.07
CA GLY A 140 -5.78 10.83 -11.23
C GLY A 140 -5.35 11.03 -9.77
N ALA A 141 -4.91 12.22 -9.38
CA ALA A 141 -4.32 12.48 -8.07
C ALA A 141 -5.24 12.11 -6.90
N ALA A 142 -6.56 12.28 -7.02
CA ALA A 142 -7.49 11.93 -5.95
C ALA A 142 -7.47 10.45 -5.59
N ALA A 143 -7.37 9.56 -6.58
CA ALA A 143 -7.29 8.12 -6.40
C ALA A 143 -5.93 7.73 -5.78
N ILE A 144 -4.85 8.30 -6.28
CA ILE A 144 -3.50 8.09 -5.76
C ILE A 144 -3.40 8.56 -4.31
N LEU A 145 -3.93 9.75 -4.01
CA LEU A 145 -3.98 10.26 -2.63
C LEU A 145 -4.74 9.34 -1.69
N ALA A 146 -5.86 8.75 -2.14
CA ALA A 146 -6.61 7.79 -1.33
C ALA A 146 -5.79 6.53 -1.03
N HIS A 147 -5.10 6.00 -2.04
CA HIS A 147 -4.21 4.85 -1.92
C HIS A 147 -3.07 5.12 -0.91
N GLU A 148 -2.29 6.15 -1.13
CA GLU A 148 -1.13 6.49 -0.30
C GLU A 148 -1.51 6.90 1.13
N MET A 149 -2.65 7.59 1.28
CA MET A 149 -3.19 7.96 2.57
C MET A 149 -3.59 6.73 3.40
N THR A 150 -4.14 5.72 2.74
CA THR A 150 -4.48 4.45 3.40
C THR A 150 -3.26 3.83 4.04
N HIS A 151 -2.11 3.83 3.37
CA HIS A 151 -0.86 3.34 3.94
C HIS A 151 -0.43 4.11 5.19
N LEU A 152 -0.55 5.44 5.19
CA LEU A 152 -0.22 6.25 6.37
C LEU A 152 -1.15 5.91 7.54
N ILE A 153 -2.45 5.89 7.32
CA ILE A 153 -3.46 5.57 8.35
C ILE A 153 -3.24 4.15 8.87
N PHE A 154 -3.08 3.16 7.97
CA PHE A 154 -2.89 1.77 8.33
C PHE A 154 -1.63 1.58 9.17
N ASN A 155 -0.49 2.12 8.72
CA ASN A 155 0.79 1.97 9.40
C ASN A 155 0.77 2.64 10.78
N GLU A 156 0.15 3.82 10.91
CA GLU A 156 0.04 4.51 12.18
C GLU A 156 -0.94 3.78 13.13
N PHE A 157 -2.07 3.29 12.61
CA PHE A 157 -3.03 2.53 13.38
C PHE A 157 -2.46 1.20 13.87
N MET A 158 -1.87 0.39 12.99
CA MET A 158 -1.33 -0.93 13.34
C MET A 158 -0.04 -0.83 14.16
N GLY A 159 0.75 0.23 13.97
CA GLY A 159 2.13 0.35 14.40
C GLY A 159 3.08 -0.36 13.42
N LEU A 160 4.27 0.20 13.23
CA LEU A 160 5.22 -0.22 12.18
C LEU A 160 5.58 -1.71 12.21
N VAL A 161 5.69 -2.30 13.40
CA VAL A 161 6.05 -3.72 13.53
C VAL A 161 4.93 -4.64 13.03
N ASN A 162 3.67 -4.30 13.34
CA ASN A 162 2.53 -5.13 12.99
C ASN A 162 2.08 -4.92 11.52
N SER A 163 2.39 -3.76 10.92
CA SER A 163 1.94 -3.46 9.55
C SER A 163 2.61 -4.35 8.49
N VAL A 164 3.81 -4.86 8.76
CA VAL A 164 4.55 -5.72 7.83
C VAL A 164 3.87 -7.09 7.66
N ASP A 165 3.32 -7.62 8.75
CA ASP A 165 2.68 -8.95 8.76
C ASP A 165 1.33 -8.97 8.02
N PHE A 166 0.72 -7.79 7.81
CA PHE A 166 -0.61 -7.65 7.20
C PHE A 166 -0.58 -6.89 5.88
N LYS A 167 0.47 -7.12 5.07
CA LYS A 167 0.65 -6.42 3.79
C LYS A 167 -0.57 -6.57 2.87
N TRP A 168 -1.15 -7.77 2.78
CA TRP A 168 -2.33 -8.00 1.94
C TRP A 168 -3.54 -7.17 2.35
N ILE A 169 -3.71 -6.89 3.66
CA ILE A 169 -4.80 -6.02 4.16
C ILE A 169 -4.48 -4.57 3.85
N ASN A 170 -3.24 -4.13 4.12
CA ASN A 170 -2.80 -2.77 3.85
C ASN A 170 -3.00 -2.41 2.37
N GLU A 171 -2.47 -3.22 1.46
CA GLU A 171 -2.64 -3.02 0.02
C GLU A 171 -4.09 -3.22 -0.42
N GLY A 172 -4.80 -4.17 0.19
CA GLY A 172 -6.21 -4.42 -0.09
C GLY A 172 -7.10 -3.22 0.24
N ILE A 173 -6.90 -2.57 1.39
CA ILE A 173 -7.62 -1.34 1.74
C ILE A 173 -7.20 -0.22 0.79
N ALA A 174 -5.91 -0.06 0.48
CA ALA A 174 -5.42 0.98 -0.41
C ALA A 174 -6.05 0.88 -1.81
N VAL A 175 -6.10 -0.33 -2.40
CA VAL A 175 -6.77 -0.58 -3.68
C VAL A 175 -8.28 -0.36 -3.58
N TYR A 176 -8.93 -0.79 -2.51
CA TYR A 176 -10.36 -0.53 -2.28
C TYR A 176 -10.66 0.97 -2.28
N GLU A 177 -9.90 1.77 -1.55
CA GLU A 177 -10.08 3.22 -1.46
C GLU A 177 -9.75 3.95 -2.76
N GLU A 178 -8.69 3.53 -3.46
CA GLU A 178 -8.35 4.02 -4.80
C GLU A 178 -9.53 3.85 -5.77
N THR A 179 -10.15 2.68 -5.76
CA THR A 179 -11.28 2.37 -6.66
C THR A 179 -12.53 3.19 -6.34
N ARG A 180 -12.71 3.60 -5.10
CA ARG A 180 -13.85 4.41 -4.67
C ARG A 180 -13.70 5.89 -4.97
N ALA A 181 -12.50 6.36 -5.31
CA ALA A 181 -12.25 7.76 -5.62
C ALA A 181 -12.98 8.24 -6.90
N SER A 182 -13.35 7.34 -7.82
CA SER A 182 -14.16 7.68 -8.99
C SER A 182 -14.97 6.50 -9.53
N VAL A 183 -16.06 6.81 -10.29
CA VAL A 183 -16.86 5.77 -10.97
C VAL A 183 -16.04 5.04 -12.02
N SER A 184 -15.19 5.75 -12.77
CA SER A 184 -14.31 5.15 -13.78
C SER A 184 -13.28 4.20 -13.16
N SER A 185 -12.66 4.57 -12.04
CA SER A 185 -11.73 3.70 -11.31
C SER A 185 -12.40 2.39 -10.89
N ARG A 186 -13.63 2.47 -10.39
CA ARG A 186 -14.43 1.30 -10.00
C ARG A 186 -14.71 0.36 -11.17
N ALA A 187 -15.10 0.91 -12.32
CA ALA A 187 -15.38 0.11 -13.52
C ALA A 187 -14.13 -0.61 -14.04
N VAL A 188 -12.99 0.10 -14.12
CA VAL A 188 -11.70 -0.49 -14.51
C VAL A 188 -11.28 -1.58 -13.55
N TYR A 189 -11.44 -1.37 -12.26
CA TYR A 189 -11.11 -2.35 -11.24
C TYR A 189 -11.98 -3.61 -11.35
N GLY A 190 -13.29 -3.47 -11.54
CA GLY A 190 -14.20 -4.61 -11.77
C GLY A 190 -13.75 -5.46 -12.96
N GLN A 191 -13.34 -4.85 -14.06
CA GLN A 191 -12.78 -5.55 -15.22
C GLN A 191 -11.48 -6.29 -14.88
N ARG A 192 -10.59 -5.71 -14.06
CA ARG A 192 -9.37 -6.39 -13.62
C ARG A 192 -9.67 -7.62 -12.76
N VAL A 193 -10.61 -7.52 -11.82
CA VAL A 193 -11.03 -8.68 -11.02
C VAL A 193 -11.58 -9.78 -11.92
N ALA A 194 -12.48 -9.47 -12.84
CA ALA A 194 -13.07 -10.45 -13.76
C ALA A 194 -12.03 -11.09 -14.71
N SER A 195 -11.03 -10.33 -15.16
CA SER A 195 -10.05 -10.85 -16.14
C SER A 195 -8.83 -11.53 -15.51
N LEU A 196 -8.37 -11.07 -14.32
CA LEU A 196 -7.13 -11.54 -13.72
C LEU A 196 -7.35 -12.47 -12.53
N VAL A 197 -8.41 -12.22 -11.73
CA VAL A 197 -8.64 -12.92 -10.46
C VAL A 197 -9.61 -14.08 -10.63
N GLU A 198 -10.79 -13.83 -11.19
CA GLU A 198 -11.85 -14.84 -11.31
C GLU A 198 -11.40 -16.14 -12.01
N PRO A 199 -10.65 -16.11 -13.16
CA PRO A 199 -10.21 -17.32 -13.83
C PRO A 199 -9.16 -18.10 -13.04
N ASN A 200 -8.35 -17.43 -12.22
CA ASN A 200 -7.21 -18.03 -11.53
C ASN A 200 -6.92 -17.34 -10.19
N PRO A 201 -7.79 -17.46 -9.19
CA PRO A 201 -7.57 -16.85 -7.87
C PRO A 201 -6.37 -17.46 -7.16
N ILE A 202 -5.62 -16.63 -6.45
CA ILE A 202 -4.50 -17.07 -5.59
C ILE A 202 -5.10 -17.61 -4.29
N PRO A 203 -4.82 -18.85 -3.88
CA PRO A 203 -5.29 -19.37 -2.59
C PRO A 203 -4.87 -18.44 -1.42
N PHE A 204 -5.76 -18.21 -0.45
CA PHE A 204 -5.47 -17.30 0.67
C PHE A 204 -4.24 -17.72 1.47
N SER A 205 -4.00 -19.03 1.62
CA SER A 205 -2.79 -19.56 2.23
C SER A 205 -1.49 -19.11 1.55
N GLN A 206 -1.55 -18.79 0.25
CA GLN A 206 -0.44 -18.22 -0.51
C GLN A 206 -0.51 -16.69 -0.50
N MET A 207 -1.67 -16.09 -0.80
CA MET A 207 -1.85 -14.65 -0.90
C MET A 207 -1.41 -13.90 0.37
N ILE A 208 -1.77 -14.42 1.54
CA ILE A 208 -1.45 -13.80 2.84
C ILE A 208 0.06 -13.74 3.09
N ASN A 209 0.79 -14.77 2.64
CA ASN A 209 2.23 -14.91 2.84
C ASN A 209 3.06 -14.43 1.65
N LEU A 210 2.41 -14.05 0.54
CA LEU A 210 3.11 -13.59 -0.66
C LEU A 210 3.50 -12.12 -0.50
N ALA A 211 4.81 -11.85 -0.51
CA ALA A 211 5.31 -10.52 -0.80
C ALA A 211 5.50 -10.45 -2.33
N PRO A 212 4.71 -9.68 -3.08
CA PRO A 212 4.76 -9.70 -4.55
C PRO A 212 6.04 -9.08 -5.15
N MET A 213 7.02 -8.75 -4.32
CA MET A 213 8.31 -8.20 -4.75
C MET A 213 9.15 -9.27 -5.44
N GLY A 214 9.56 -9.01 -6.68
CA GLY A 214 10.38 -9.94 -7.46
C GLY A 214 9.59 -10.97 -8.27
N GLU A 215 8.27 -10.97 -8.18
CA GLU A 215 7.39 -11.81 -9.00
C GLU A 215 7.18 -11.21 -10.39
N GLN A 216 6.68 -12.05 -11.31
CA GLN A 216 6.28 -11.58 -12.64
C GLN A 216 5.15 -10.56 -12.54
N THR A 217 5.16 -9.53 -13.40
CA THR A 217 4.19 -8.43 -13.40
C THR A 217 2.73 -8.90 -13.32
N ALA A 218 2.37 -9.95 -14.07
CA ALA A 218 1.00 -10.49 -14.07
C ALA A 218 0.59 -11.11 -12.72
N VAL A 219 1.53 -11.69 -11.96
CA VAL A 219 1.27 -12.22 -10.63
C VAL A 219 1.06 -11.07 -9.65
N VAL A 220 1.88 -10.02 -9.75
CA VAL A 220 1.78 -8.80 -8.95
C VAL A 220 0.42 -8.13 -9.16
N GLU A 221 0.04 -7.87 -10.39
CA GLU A 221 -1.26 -7.24 -10.74
C GLU A 221 -2.44 -8.04 -10.22
N ARG A 222 -2.41 -9.37 -10.37
CA ARG A 222 -3.45 -10.26 -9.84
C ARG A 222 -3.52 -10.20 -8.32
N TRP A 223 -2.38 -10.21 -7.66
CA TRP A 223 -2.32 -10.15 -6.19
C TRP A 223 -2.95 -8.87 -5.65
N TYR A 224 -2.62 -7.70 -6.21
CA TYR A 224 -3.22 -6.42 -5.83
C TYR A 224 -4.72 -6.39 -6.09
N ALA A 225 -5.14 -6.84 -7.28
CA ALA A 225 -6.55 -6.91 -7.63
C ALA A 225 -7.32 -7.84 -6.69
N GLN A 226 -6.73 -8.98 -6.32
CA GLN A 226 -7.33 -9.92 -5.39
C GLN A 226 -7.39 -9.37 -3.98
N ALA A 227 -6.31 -8.79 -3.46
CA ALA A 227 -6.27 -8.22 -2.11
C ALA A 227 -7.36 -7.15 -1.94
N GLY A 228 -7.50 -6.23 -2.90
CA GLY A 228 -8.58 -5.24 -2.91
C GLY A 228 -9.97 -5.86 -2.97
N SER A 229 -10.16 -6.91 -3.79
CA SER A 229 -11.46 -7.62 -3.91
C SER A 229 -11.84 -8.33 -2.62
N VAL A 230 -10.90 -8.97 -1.95
CA VAL A 230 -11.14 -9.62 -0.65
C VAL A 230 -11.51 -8.61 0.42
N VAL A 231 -10.76 -7.50 0.52
CA VAL A 231 -11.06 -6.44 1.48
C VAL A 231 -12.42 -5.80 1.20
N SER A 232 -12.71 -5.49 -0.08
CA SER A 232 -14.03 -5.00 -0.49
C SER A 232 -15.16 -5.95 -0.07
N PHE A 233 -14.99 -7.24 -0.29
CA PHE A 233 -15.94 -8.27 0.12
C PHE A 233 -16.12 -8.30 1.64
N MET A 234 -15.03 -8.29 2.40
CA MET A 234 -15.09 -8.31 3.87
C MET A 234 -15.81 -7.08 4.43
N ILE A 235 -15.61 -5.90 3.86
CA ILE A 235 -16.28 -4.66 4.29
C ILE A 235 -17.76 -4.70 3.90
N ASN A 236 -18.09 -5.12 2.68
CA ASN A 236 -19.45 -5.09 2.17
C ASN A 236 -20.34 -6.16 2.82
N GLU A 237 -19.87 -7.38 2.98
CA GLU A 237 -20.64 -8.50 3.55
C GLU A 237 -20.52 -8.60 5.08
N GLY A 238 -19.33 -8.32 5.61
CA GLY A 238 -19.07 -8.35 7.06
C GLY A 238 -19.44 -7.06 7.79
N GLY A 239 -19.63 -5.99 7.02
CA GLY A 239 -19.92 -4.65 7.52
C GLY A 239 -18.69 -3.92 8.06
N THR A 240 -18.75 -2.59 8.03
CA THR A 240 -17.70 -1.70 8.51
C THR A 240 -17.29 -1.95 9.95
N LEU A 241 -18.28 -2.20 10.84
CA LEU A 241 -18.01 -2.51 12.24
C LEU A 241 -17.27 -3.85 12.40
N GLY A 242 -17.69 -4.89 11.69
CA GLY A 242 -17.00 -6.18 11.69
C GLY A 242 -15.54 -6.02 11.21
N PHE A 243 -15.34 -5.28 10.12
CA PHE A 243 -13.99 -5.03 9.60
C PHE A 243 -13.11 -4.24 10.59
N SER A 244 -13.68 -3.23 11.27
CA SER A 244 -12.98 -2.47 12.32
C SER A 244 -12.57 -3.37 13.50
N ILE A 245 -13.46 -4.27 13.95
CA ILE A 245 -13.14 -5.25 15.00
C ILE A 245 -12.02 -6.17 14.52
N PHE A 246 -12.10 -6.68 13.29
CA PHE A 246 -11.06 -7.52 12.69
C PHE A 246 -9.68 -6.85 12.74
N MET A 247 -9.60 -5.61 12.27
CA MET A 247 -8.37 -4.81 12.32
C MET A 247 -7.85 -4.60 13.75
N THR A 248 -8.75 -4.29 14.68
CA THR A 248 -8.40 -4.08 16.10
C THR A 248 -7.86 -5.36 16.75
N LYS A 249 -8.44 -6.53 16.44
CA LYS A 249 -7.94 -7.82 16.91
C LYS A 249 -6.58 -8.18 16.35
N LEU A 250 -6.35 -7.95 15.07
CA LEU A 250 -5.03 -8.13 14.46
C LEU A 250 -3.98 -7.23 15.12
N LYS A 251 -4.30 -5.94 15.34
CA LYS A 251 -3.44 -5.01 16.07
C LYS A 251 -3.10 -5.51 17.48
N ALA A 252 -4.05 -6.16 18.15
CA ALA A 252 -3.85 -6.75 19.47
C ALA A 252 -3.07 -8.09 19.44
N GLY A 253 -2.64 -8.57 18.27
CA GLY A 253 -1.84 -9.78 18.10
C GLY A 253 -2.65 -11.07 17.94
N ALA A 254 -3.97 -10.98 17.69
CA ALA A 254 -4.76 -12.15 17.36
C ALA A 254 -4.33 -12.72 15.99
N SER A 255 -4.40 -14.05 15.84
CA SER A 255 -4.25 -14.65 14.51
C SER A 255 -5.40 -14.21 13.58
N PRO A 256 -5.20 -14.20 12.25
CA PRO A 256 -6.27 -13.88 11.30
C PRO A 256 -7.54 -14.71 11.50
N ASP A 257 -7.41 -16.00 11.83
CA ASP A 257 -8.55 -16.90 12.11
C ASP A 257 -9.31 -16.48 13.37
N ALA A 258 -8.61 -16.21 14.45
CA ALA A 258 -9.24 -15.75 15.70
C ALA A 258 -9.88 -14.38 15.51
N ALA A 259 -9.22 -13.47 14.82
CA ALA A 259 -9.77 -12.15 14.50
C ALA A 259 -11.04 -12.26 13.64
N ALA A 260 -11.09 -13.14 12.65
CA ALA A 260 -12.27 -13.37 11.82
C ALA A 260 -13.44 -13.92 12.62
N ALA A 261 -13.21 -14.92 13.48
CA ALA A 261 -14.26 -15.51 14.32
C ALA A 261 -14.92 -14.50 15.28
N GLU A 262 -14.12 -13.60 15.86
CA GLU A 262 -14.61 -12.58 16.78
C GLU A 262 -15.26 -11.38 16.06
N ALA A 263 -14.73 -11.01 14.89
CA ALA A 263 -15.19 -9.85 14.13
C ALA A 263 -16.47 -10.09 13.36
N PHE A 264 -16.70 -11.31 12.90
CA PHE A 264 -17.82 -11.66 12.01
C PHE A 264 -18.68 -12.81 12.58
N PRO A 265 -19.24 -12.66 13.79
CA PRO A 265 -19.96 -13.73 14.45
C PRO A 265 -21.17 -14.18 13.63
N GLY A 266 -21.26 -15.47 13.37
CA GLY A 266 -22.34 -16.05 12.57
C GLY A 266 -22.12 -16.00 11.05
N LEU A 267 -21.11 -15.28 10.57
CA LEU A 267 -20.75 -15.24 9.15
C LEU A 267 -19.56 -16.15 8.85
N TRP A 268 -18.41 -15.88 9.47
CA TRP A 268 -17.16 -16.61 9.20
C TRP A 268 -16.41 -16.93 10.49
N LYS A 269 -15.94 -18.17 10.60
CA LYS A 269 -15.20 -18.66 11.78
C LYS A 269 -13.68 -18.56 11.61
N ASN A 270 -13.20 -18.37 10.40
CA ASN A 270 -11.78 -18.30 10.07
C ASN A 270 -11.59 -17.73 8.65
N ILE A 271 -10.34 -17.47 8.28
CA ILE A 271 -9.99 -16.94 6.96
C ILE A 271 -10.38 -17.89 5.82
N GLY A 272 -10.32 -19.20 6.03
CA GLY A 272 -10.74 -20.17 5.00
C GLY A 272 -12.25 -20.13 4.69
N GLU A 273 -13.10 -19.76 5.67
CA GLU A 273 -14.53 -19.51 5.40
C GLU A 273 -14.76 -18.21 4.65
N ILE A 274 -13.96 -17.17 4.93
CA ILE A 274 -13.95 -15.92 4.14
C ILE A 274 -13.56 -16.23 2.69
N GLU A 275 -12.50 -17.02 2.48
CA GLU A 275 -12.06 -17.42 1.13
C GLU A 275 -13.17 -18.13 0.35
N LYS A 276 -13.83 -19.12 0.97
CA LYS A 276 -14.92 -19.86 0.32
C LYS A 276 -16.09 -18.95 -0.06
N ALA A 277 -16.50 -18.07 0.84
CA ALA A 277 -17.58 -17.13 0.59
C ALA A 277 -17.21 -16.10 -0.49
N TRP A 278 -15.99 -15.56 -0.45
CA TRP A 278 -15.47 -14.65 -1.47
C TRP A 278 -15.37 -15.31 -2.85
N LEU A 279 -14.90 -16.59 -2.94
CA LEU A 279 -14.85 -17.33 -4.20
C LEU A 279 -16.24 -17.53 -4.84
N LEU A 280 -17.29 -17.64 -4.05
CA LEU A 280 -18.67 -17.68 -4.57
C LEU A 280 -19.09 -16.29 -5.06
N HIS A 281 -18.76 -15.25 -4.30
CA HIS A 281 -19.09 -13.85 -4.62
C HIS A 281 -18.48 -13.38 -5.94
N ILE A 282 -17.22 -13.68 -6.23
CA ILE A 282 -16.57 -13.22 -7.48
C ILE A 282 -17.07 -13.95 -8.73
N LYS A 283 -17.82 -15.07 -8.58
CA LYS A 283 -18.40 -15.85 -9.68
C LYS A 283 -19.88 -15.55 -9.92
N SER A 284 -20.50 -14.74 -9.05
CA SER A 284 -21.92 -14.36 -9.16
C SER A 284 -22.10 -13.11 -10.02
#